data_92d51e154fe8f1c39445ca5ae377f0bb
#
_entry.id   92d51e154fe8f1c39445ca5ae377f0bb
#
_cell.length_a   1.000
_cell.length_b   1.000
_cell.length_c   1.000
_cell.angle_alpha   90.00
_cell.angle_beta   90.00
_cell.angle_gamma   90.00
#
_symmetry.space_group_name_H-M   'P 1'
#
loop_
_entity.id
_entity.type
_entity.pdbx_description
1 polymer ?
#
loop_
_entity_poly.entity_id
_entity_poly.type
_entity_poly.pdbx_seq_one_letter_code
_entity_poly.pdbx_strand_id
1 'polypeptide(L)'
;MVTLQKLTEALRRRGLGDSLSTISAVLKVPESTLRGWLRCAEQLGLDYSKARLLNDAEFKALRRKKADKNIVQPDWAEVLLAVKRPGGSIQAQYEVYCHQDVGKPHMKRSAFYTRFEFVEKSADVETKRLFLHNAFRPAAVAMIDYSGNGIEGIDKDGKRFVGQVFVGVLGCSGYIFCHVTPRQTREDWFESIRTMFEFFEGVTEELWLDNSTPLVRRPDRIDPIISEEFRNMCAHYRTTAIAVPPGDPTYKGLAENAVKQVQRFILQPLKGQRFFTIEAMNKAVLPLLEQLNQRPLTLNPGQSRASRYLKFEKDFLIKLPFIPYNLNVKLIHRRVQTDGRIRIENLRYEVPWGYAGCDLLIAVDYKAGTFTMYRKDTHSFVSKGTLRTPKQGDEPTRIDYLPEELKTSAMNREQLMELIKKTYGESAVALAQIFARHSNSMASKHLRGMISEAKRHSPEAFEEICQITLSKLDVTYATFKKVCASYRHKQATSSDKPAPLPACSETDVRGPEYYKNDGESHEK
;
A
#
# COMPACT_ATOMS: atom_id res chain seq x y z
N MET A 1 -5.65 -62.83 -9.10
CA MET A 1 -4.67 -61.73 -9.07
C MET A 1 -5.41 -60.40 -9.08
N VAL A 2 -4.98 -59.44 -8.28
CA VAL A 2 -5.53 -58.07 -8.32
C VAL A 2 -5.04 -57.40 -9.60
N THR A 3 -5.93 -57.08 -10.49
CA THR A 3 -5.61 -56.18 -11.60
C THR A 3 -5.83 -54.76 -11.15
N LEU A 4 -4.95 -53.85 -11.56
CA LEU A 4 -5.06 -52.40 -11.23
C LEU A 4 -6.43 -51.85 -11.62
N GLN A 5 -6.97 -52.29 -12.77
CA GLN A 5 -8.28 -51.89 -13.25
C GLN A 5 -9.42 -52.23 -12.27
N LYS A 6 -9.46 -53.43 -11.72
CA LYS A 6 -10.49 -53.85 -10.75
C LYS A 6 -10.35 -53.12 -9.42
N LEU A 7 -9.11 -52.83 -8.97
CA LEU A 7 -8.88 -52.04 -7.77
C LEU A 7 -9.33 -50.57 -7.96
N THR A 8 -8.99 -49.98 -9.09
CA THR A 8 -9.38 -48.60 -9.40
C THR A 8 -10.90 -48.43 -9.44
N GLU A 9 -11.61 -49.39 -10.04
CA GLU A 9 -13.07 -49.37 -10.06
C GLU A 9 -13.67 -49.65 -8.67
N ALA A 10 -13.06 -50.51 -7.86
CA ALA A 10 -13.48 -50.69 -6.47
C ALA A 10 -13.35 -49.39 -5.64
N LEU A 11 -12.25 -48.70 -5.79
CA LEU A 11 -12.01 -47.42 -5.11
C LEU A 11 -13.00 -46.34 -5.58
N ARG A 12 -13.30 -46.27 -6.89
CA ARG A 12 -14.30 -45.35 -7.45
C ARG A 12 -15.67 -45.57 -6.83
N ARG A 13 -16.16 -46.81 -6.83
CA ARG A 13 -17.47 -47.17 -6.29
C ARG A 13 -17.57 -46.95 -4.80
N ARG A 14 -16.49 -47.22 -4.07
CA ARG A 14 -16.42 -46.97 -2.62
C ARG A 14 -16.52 -45.48 -2.32
N GLY A 15 -15.88 -44.61 -3.15
CA GLY A 15 -15.98 -43.17 -3.06
C GLY A 15 -17.37 -42.63 -3.40
N LEU A 16 -18.19 -43.38 -4.17
CA LEU A 16 -19.59 -43.07 -4.46
C LEU A 16 -20.56 -43.58 -3.37
N GLY A 17 -20.07 -44.25 -2.32
CA GLY A 17 -20.88 -44.73 -1.23
C GLY A 17 -21.42 -46.15 -1.40
N ASP A 18 -21.03 -46.88 -2.46
CA ASP A 18 -21.49 -48.25 -2.69
C ASP A 18 -21.06 -49.21 -1.53
N SER A 19 -21.93 -50.14 -1.18
CA SER A 19 -21.64 -51.16 -0.19
C SER A 19 -20.61 -52.17 -0.70
N LEU A 20 -19.92 -52.86 0.21
CA LEU A 20 -18.95 -53.89 -0.18
C LEU A 20 -19.62 -55.06 -0.95
N SER A 21 -20.84 -55.42 -0.59
CA SER A 21 -21.64 -56.42 -1.28
C SER A 21 -21.99 -56.00 -2.72
N THR A 22 -22.38 -54.78 -2.91
CA THR A 22 -22.66 -54.20 -4.23
C THR A 22 -21.42 -54.20 -5.11
N ILE A 23 -20.27 -53.75 -4.57
CA ILE A 23 -18.98 -53.73 -5.29
C ILE A 23 -18.52 -55.15 -5.64
N SER A 24 -18.67 -56.09 -4.69
CA SER A 24 -18.37 -57.52 -4.85
C SER A 24 -19.17 -58.14 -6.02
N ALA A 25 -20.48 -57.90 -6.07
CA ALA A 25 -21.35 -58.40 -7.11
C ALA A 25 -20.97 -57.85 -8.52
N VAL A 26 -20.71 -56.55 -8.60
CA VAL A 26 -20.35 -55.88 -9.86
C VAL A 26 -18.99 -56.32 -10.40
N LEU A 27 -17.98 -56.41 -9.52
CA LEU A 27 -16.61 -56.75 -9.92
C LEU A 27 -16.39 -58.27 -10.03
N LYS A 28 -17.38 -59.06 -9.63
CA LYS A 28 -17.30 -60.53 -9.53
C LYS A 28 -16.08 -60.98 -8.73
N VAL A 29 -15.90 -60.38 -7.55
CA VAL A 29 -14.78 -60.65 -6.63
C VAL A 29 -15.33 -60.91 -5.23
N PRO A 30 -14.91 -61.96 -4.51
CA PRO A 30 -15.37 -62.20 -3.15
C PRO A 30 -15.12 -60.99 -2.23
N GLU A 31 -16.05 -60.71 -1.32
CA GLU A 31 -15.93 -59.56 -0.39
C GLU A 31 -14.66 -59.60 0.46
N SER A 32 -14.24 -60.81 0.89
CA SER A 32 -13.00 -61.01 1.65
C SER A 32 -11.76 -60.54 0.88
N THR A 33 -11.75 -60.82 -0.41
CA THR A 33 -10.69 -60.39 -1.33
C THR A 33 -10.75 -58.88 -1.56
N LEU A 34 -11.96 -58.35 -1.74
CA LEU A 34 -12.18 -56.90 -1.91
C LEU A 34 -11.75 -56.11 -0.67
N ARG A 35 -12.09 -56.58 0.55
CA ARG A 35 -11.60 -55.97 1.82
C ARG A 35 -10.08 -55.98 1.90
N GLY A 36 -9.43 -57.06 1.45
CA GLY A 36 -7.97 -57.13 1.36
C GLY A 36 -7.37 -56.10 0.40
N TRP A 37 -8.04 -55.89 -0.74
CA TRP A 37 -7.62 -54.89 -1.74
C TRP A 37 -7.75 -53.47 -1.24
N LEU A 38 -8.89 -53.12 -0.64
CA LEU A 38 -9.14 -51.79 -0.09
C LEU A 38 -8.20 -51.47 1.06
N ARG A 39 -7.97 -52.44 1.97
CA ARG A 39 -6.99 -52.26 3.06
C ARG A 39 -5.56 -52.07 2.52
N CYS A 40 -5.20 -52.79 1.45
CA CYS A 40 -3.91 -52.62 0.78
C CYS A 40 -3.80 -51.23 0.13
N ALA A 41 -4.87 -50.76 -0.52
CA ALA A 41 -4.92 -49.41 -1.10
C ALA A 41 -4.79 -48.33 -0.03
N GLU A 42 -5.50 -48.48 1.09
CA GLU A 42 -5.42 -47.58 2.24
C GLU A 42 -4.00 -47.50 2.83
N GLN A 43 -3.36 -48.68 3.03
CA GLN A 43 -1.97 -48.78 3.50
C GLN A 43 -0.95 -48.15 2.53
N LEU A 44 -1.27 -48.09 1.24
CA LEU A 44 -0.46 -47.45 0.19
C LEU A 44 -0.84 -46.00 -0.04
N GLY A 45 -1.83 -45.46 0.67
CA GLY A 45 -2.35 -44.10 0.47
C GLY A 45 -2.97 -43.89 -0.92
N LEU A 46 -3.48 -44.98 -1.54
CA LEU A 46 -4.10 -44.94 -2.87
C LEU A 46 -5.60 -44.69 -2.74
N ASP A 47 -6.05 -43.57 -3.25
CA ASP A 47 -7.44 -43.29 -3.58
C ASP A 47 -7.73 -43.52 -5.07
N TYR A 48 -8.98 -43.33 -5.49
CA TYR A 48 -9.36 -43.50 -6.90
C TYR A 48 -8.54 -42.58 -7.83
N SER A 49 -8.28 -41.33 -7.40
CA SER A 49 -7.58 -40.35 -8.22
C SER A 49 -6.13 -40.74 -8.47
N LYS A 50 -5.46 -41.34 -7.48
CA LYS A 50 -4.10 -41.84 -7.57
C LYS A 50 -4.02 -43.20 -8.29
N ALA A 51 -4.95 -44.11 -7.99
CA ALA A 51 -4.96 -45.45 -8.58
C ALA A 51 -5.17 -45.45 -10.09
N ARG A 52 -5.99 -44.49 -10.63
CA ARG A 52 -6.26 -44.37 -12.09
C ARG A 52 -5.05 -43.92 -12.90
N LEU A 53 -4.02 -43.37 -12.24
CA LEU A 53 -2.82 -42.80 -12.88
C LEU A 53 -1.65 -43.79 -12.92
N LEU A 54 -1.76 -44.91 -12.19
CA LEU A 54 -0.74 -45.92 -12.15
C LEU A 54 -0.84 -46.85 -13.37
N ASN A 55 0.29 -47.30 -13.86
CA ASN A 55 0.35 -48.45 -14.74
C ASN A 55 0.55 -49.76 -13.96
N ASP A 56 0.35 -50.92 -14.62
CA ASP A 56 0.46 -52.24 -13.99
C ASP A 56 1.85 -52.55 -13.42
N ALA A 57 2.91 -51.98 -14.01
CA ALA A 57 4.28 -52.15 -13.53
C ALA A 57 4.52 -51.36 -12.24
N GLU A 58 4.05 -50.14 -12.20
CA GLU A 58 4.12 -49.26 -11.02
C GLU A 58 3.31 -49.83 -9.85
N PHE A 59 2.11 -50.34 -10.13
CA PHE A 59 1.27 -50.98 -9.13
C PHE A 59 1.92 -52.25 -8.56
N LYS A 60 2.53 -53.08 -9.41
CA LYS A 60 3.30 -54.29 -8.96
C LYS A 60 4.50 -53.89 -8.10
N ALA A 61 5.20 -52.80 -8.44
CA ALA A 61 6.32 -52.29 -7.67
C ALA A 61 5.89 -51.82 -6.27
N LEU A 62 4.74 -51.13 -6.17
CA LEU A 62 4.16 -50.68 -4.90
C LEU A 62 3.76 -51.86 -4.00
N ARG A 63 3.22 -52.93 -4.56
CA ARG A 63 2.83 -54.13 -3.81
C ARG A 63 4.00 -54.98 -3.31
N ARG A 64 5.13 -54.99 -3.99
CA ARG A 64 6.33 -55.74 -3.57
C ARG A 64 6.96 -55.20 -2.28
N LYS A 65 6.59 -54.00 -1.83
CA LYS A 65 7.20 -53.29 -0.67
C LYS A 65 6.55 -53.57 0.68
N LYS A 66 6.03 -54.78 0.93
CA LYS A 66 5.52 -55.13 2.27
C LYS A 66 6.62 -55.59 3.26
N ALA A 67 7.90 -55.51 2.88
CA ALA A 67 8.97 -56.21 3.59
C ALA A 67 9.85 -55.40 4.55
N ASP A 68 9.83 -54.03 4.55
CA ASP A 68 10.80 -53.28 5.36
C ASP A 68 10.14 -52.25 6.26
N LYS A 69 9.65 -52.70 7.44
CA LYS A 69 9.12 -51.82 8.49
C LYS A 69 10.16 -50.99 9.23
N ASN A 70 11.46 -51.21 9.00
CA ASN A 70 12.55 -50.56 9.74
C ASN A 70 13.40 -49.59 8.90
N ILE A 71 13.10 -49.40 7.62
CA ILE A 71 13.84 -48.48 6.76
C ILE A 71 13.41 -47.02 7.07
N VAL A 72 14.40 -46.16 7.30
CA VAL A 72 14.16 -44.68 7.43
C VAL A 72 13.41 -44.20 6.20
N GLN A 73 12.30 -43.50 6.44
CA GLN A 73 11.54 -42.87 5.35
C GLN A 73 11.96 -41.41 5.25
N PRO A 74 12.37 -40.93 4.07
CA PRO A 74 12.68 -39.52 3.88
C PRO A 74 11.39 -38.67 3.88
N ASP A 75 11.49 -37.45 4.28
CA ASP A 75 10.43 -36.47 4.01
C ASP A 75 10.45 -36.10 2.52
N TRP A 76 9.56 -36.74 1.78
CA TRP A 76 9.49 -36.59 0.32
C TRP A 76 9.11 -35.18 -0.12
N ALA A 77 8.41 -34.39 0.73
CA ALA A 77 8.06 -33.00 0.42
C ALA A 77 9.31 -32.13 0.50
N GLU A 78 10.13 -32.33 1.54
CA GLU A 78 11.39 -31.60 1.70
C GLU A 78 12.40 -31.99 0.60
N VAL A 79 12.54 -33.27 0.29
CA VAL A 79 13.39 -33.74 -0.80
C VAL A 79 13.00 -33.15 -2.14
N LEU A 80 11.70 -33.11 -2.45
CA LEU A 80 11.19 -32.54 -3.69
C LEU A 80 11.48 -31.01 -3.79
N LEU A 81 11.25 -30.29 -2.71
CA LEU A 81 11.56 -28.86 -2.64
C LEU A 81 13.06 -28.59 -2.78
N ALA A 82 13.90 -29.40 -2.15
CA ALA A 82 15.35 -29.24 -2.22
C ALA A 82 15.93 -29.54 -3.61
N VAL A 83 15.41 -30.55 -4.31
CA VAL A 83 15.81 -30.85 -5.69
C VAL A 83 15.39 -29.75 -6.67
N LYS A 84 14.25 -29.08 -6.43
CA LYS A 84 13.74 -28.01 -7.30
C LYS A 84 14.42 -26.64 -7.06
N ARG A 85 15.24 -26.49 -6.02
CA ARG A 85 16.04 -25.26 -5.81
C ARG A 85 17.16 -25.13 -6.85
N PRO A 86 17.56 -23.92 -7.23
CA PRO A 86 18.73 -23.72 -8.09
C PRO A 86 19.96 -24.45 -7.53
N GLY A 87 20.57 -25.31 -8.35
CA GLY A 87 21.70 -26.16 -7.94
C GLY A 87 21.33 -27.42 -7.15
N GLY A 88 20.02 -27.67 -6.92
CA GLY A 88 19.55 -28.89 -6.26
C GLY A 88 19.72 -30.12 -7.14
N SER A 89 20.11 -31.25 -6.54
CA SER A 89 20.20 -32.55 -7.24
C SER A 89 19.66 -33.68 -6.37
N ILE A 90 19.05 -34.66 -7.04
CA ILE A 90 18.55 -35.87 -6.36
C ILE A 90 19.67 -36.68 -5.72
N GLN A 91 20.88 -36.62 -6.31
CA GLN A 91 22.06 -37.28 -5.76
C GLN A 91 22.45 -36.67 -4.39
N ALA A 92 22.54 -35.35 -4.32
CA ALA A 92 22.85 -34.64 -3.07
C ALA A 92 21.80 -34.97 -1.98
N GLN A 93 20.51 -35.02 -2.36
CA GLN A 93 19.43 -35.37 -1.43
C GLN A 93 19.47 -36.81 -0.97
N TYR A 94 19.92 -37.74 -1.81
CA TYR A 94 20.16 -39.13 -1.41
C TYR A 94 21.32 -39.23 -0.39
N GLU A 95 22.38 -38.48 -0.57
CA GLU A 95 23.51 -38.42 0.37
C GLU A 95 23.05 -37.84 1.74
N VAL A 96 22.29 -36.73 1.74
CA VAL A 96 21.69 -36.19 2.96
C VAL A 96 20.80 -37.22 3.66
N TYR A 97 19.95 -37.92 2.90
CA TYR A 97 19.09 -38.99 3.42
C TYR A 97 19.88 -40.12 4.08
N CYS A 98 21.01 -40.56 3.48
CA CYS A 98 21.86 -41.59 4.05
C CYS A 98 22.53 -41.18 5.38
N HIS A 99 22.65 -39.90 5.66
CA HIS A 99 23.20 -39.38 6.93
C HIS A 99 22.11 -39.11 7.99
N GLN A 100 20.83 -39.26 7.65
CA GLN A 100 19.74 -39.19 8.63
C GLN A 100 19.71 -40.46 9.48
N ASP A 101 19.45 -40.38 10.78
CA ASP A 101 19.27 -41.52 11.67
C ASP A 101 20.39 -42.57 11.55
N VAL A 102 21.62 -42.21 11.80
CA VAL A 102 22.80 -43.10 11.73
C VAL A 102 22.57 -44.34 12.58
N GLY A 103 22.67 -45.54 11.94
CA GLY A 103 22.44 -46.83 12.59
C GLY A 103 21.13 -47.54 12.18
N LYS A 104 20.24 -46.88 11.48
CA LYS A 104 19.04 -47.48 10.89
C LYS A 104 19.27 -47.81 9.41
N PRO A 105 18.64 -48.90 8.87
CA PRO A 105 18.77 -49.22 7.45
C PRO A 105 18.11 -48.15 6.56
N HIS A 106 18.80 -47.75 5.48
CA HIS A 106 18.34 -46.79 4.48
C HIS A 106 17.95 -47.47 3.18
N MET A 107 17.11 -46.82 2.36
CA MET A 107 16.79 -47.33 1.01
C MET A 107 18.05 -47.36 0.14
N LYS A 108 18.16 -48.42 -0.68
CA LYS A 108 19.18 -48.44 -1.74
C LYS A 108 18.94 -47.28 -2.72
N ARG A 109 20.01 -46.77 -3.31
CA ARG A 109 19.96 -45.64 -4.24
C ARG A 109 18.90 -45.83 -5.34
N SER A 110 18.84 -46.99 -5.96
CA SER A 110 17.84 -47.31 -7.00
C SER A 110 16.40 -47.20 -6.48
N ALA A 111 16.15 -47.68 -5.26
CA ALA A 111 14.83 -47.61 -4.64
C ALA A 111 14.44 -46.19 -4.26
N PHE A 112 15.40 -45.38 -3.78
CA PHE A 112 15.20 -43.97 -3.48
C PHE A 112 14.85 -43.18 -4.76
N TYR A 113 15.60 -43.36 -5.85
CA TYR A 113 15.35 -42.71 -7.12
C TYR A 113 14.01 -43.13 -7.73
N THR A 114 13.67 -44.40 -7.75
CA THR A 114 12.36 -44.88 -8.23
C THR A 114 11.21 -44.28 -7.39
N ARG A 115 11.43 -44.17 -6.08
CA ARG A 115 10.43 -43.59 -5.19
C ARG A 115 10.31 -42.09 -5.38
N PHE A 116 11.42 -41.38 -5.58
CA PHE A 116 11.45 -39.98 -5.91
C PHE A 116 10.71 -39.70 -7.23
N GLU A 117 11.00 -40.44 -8.31
CA GLU A 117 10.27 -40.33 -9.57
C GLU A 117 8.76 -40.53 -9.41
N PHE A 118 8.36 -41.48 -8.55
CA PHE A 118 6.95 -41.71 -8.25
C PHE A 118 6.34 -40.52 -7.50
N VAL A 119 7.04 -39.97 -6.51
CA VAL A 119 6.61 -38.79 -5.75
C VAL A 119 6.60 -37.58 -6.65
N GLU A 120 7.62 -37.41 -7.50
CA GLU A 120 7.69 -36.32 -8.47
C GLU A 120 6.56 -36.40 -9.50
N LYS A 121 6.30 -37.60 -10.07
CA LYS A 121 5.16 -37.79 -10.97
C LYS A 121 3.81 -37.66 -10.28
N SER A 122 3.68 -38.09 -9.03
CA SER A 122 2.49 -37.91 -8.23
C SER A 122 2.30 -36.45 -7.81
N ALA A 123 3.37 -35.81 -7.41
CA ALA A 123 3.43 -34.38 -7.18
C ALA A 123 3.24 -33.63 -8.49
N ASP A 124 3.80 -34.05 -9.62
CA ASP A 124 3.59 -33.46 -10.94
C ASP A 124 2.15 -33.61 -11.46
N VAL A 125 1.44 -34.65 -11.07
CA VAL A 125 0.02 -34.75 -11.43
C VAL A 125 -0.86 -33.92 -10.51
N GLU A 126 -0.55 -33.84 -9.24
CA GLU A 126 -1.11 -32.86 -8.31
C GLU A 126 -0.57 -31.46 -8.61
N THR A 127 0.69 -31.34 -8.97
CA THR A 127 1.37 -30.11 -9.39
C THR A 127 0.95 -29.70 -10.81
N LYS A 128 0.79 -30.58 -11.80
CA LYS A 128 0.17 -30.19 -13.09
C LYS A 128 -1.30 -29.80 -12.96
N ARG A 129 -2.01 -30.34 -11.99
CA ARG A 129 -3.35 -29.88 -11.60
C ARG A 129 -3.30 -28.62 -10.75
N LEU A 130 -2.30 -28.44 -9.93
CA LEU A 130 -1.95 -27.24 -9.19
C LEU A 130 -1.14 -26.25 -10.05
N PHE A 131 -0.29 -26.73 -11.00
CA PHE A 131 0.54 -25.89 -11.88
C PHE A 131 -0.23 -25.11 -12.94
N LEU A 132 -1.38 -25.52 -13.36
CA LEU A 132 -2.29 -24.63 -14.09
C LEU A 132 -2.83 -23.50 -13.21
N HIS A 133 -2.65 -23.59 -11.88
CA HIS A 133 -3.09 -22.59 -10.90
C HIS A 133 -2.04 -22.24 -9.83
N ASN A 134 -0.87 -22.89 -9.80
CA ASN A 134 0.20 -22.65 -8.81
C ASN A 134 1.60 -22.67 -9.44
N ALA A 135 1.72 -22.33 -10.71
CA ALA A 135 3.03 -22.19 -11.37
C ALA A 135 3.86 -21.08 -10.73
N PHE A 136 3.20 -20.16 -10.02
CA PHE A 136 3.84 -19.02 -9.42
C PHE A 136 3.70 -19.05 -7.90
N ARG A 137 4.76 -18.69 -7.21
CA ARG A 137 4.71 -18.38 -5.78
C ARG A 137 3.77 -17.19 -5.53
N PRO A 138 3.23 -17.06 -4.31
CA PRO A 138 2.38 -15.94 -3.97
C PRO A 138 3.02 -14.59 -4.33
N ALA A 139 2.24 -13.69 -4.90
CA ALA A 139 2.65 -12.34 -5.30
C ALA A 139 3.81 -12.25 -6.30
N ALA A 140 4.22 -13.36 -6.92
CA ALA A 140 5.34 -13.31 -7.88
C ALA A 140 4.94 -12.59 -9.16
N VAL A 141 3.81 -12.95 -9.76
CA VAL A 141 3.45 -12.50 -11.12
C VAL A 141 1.98 -12.07 -11.20
N ALA A 142 1.75 -10.94 -11.84
CA ALA A 142 0.46 -10.59 -12.45
C ALA A 142 0.62 -10.56 -13.97
N MET A 143 -0.36 -11.07 -14.70
CA MET A 143 -0.41 -11.03 -16.15
C MET A 143 -1.49 -10.08 -16.61
N ILE A 144 -1.19 -9.28 -17.62
CA ILE A 144 -2.08 -8.26 -18.13
C ILE A 144 -2.25 -8.37 -19.64
N ASP A 145 -3.47 -8.19 -20.09
CA ASP A 145 -3.81 -8.21 -21.50
C ASP A 145 -5.11 -7.42 -21.77
N TYR A 146 -5.41 -7.12 -23.03
CA TYR A 146 -6.72 -6.64 -23.45
C TYR A 146 -7.51 -7.76 -24.09
N SER A 147 -8.79 -7.87 -23.72
CA SER A 147 -9.72 -8.76 -24.42
C SER A 147 -9.89 -8.25 -25.86
N GLY A 148 -9.81 -9.14 -26.85
CA GLY A 148 -10.10 -8.78 -28.24
C GLY A 148 -11.55 -8.32 -28.47
N ASN A 149 -12.46 -8.59 -27.53
CA ASN A 149 -13.86 -8.17 -27.54
C ASN A 149 -14.07 -7.05 -26.52
N GLY A 150 -14.85 -6.03 -26.92
CA GLY A 150 -15.22 -4.91 -26.05
C GLY A 150 -16.71 -4.90 -25.69
N ILE A 151 -17.14 -3.85 -24.98
CA ILE A 151 -18.54 -3.58 -24.63
C ILE A 151 -19.05 -2.45 -25.49
N GLU A 152 -20.15 -2.69 -26.19
CA GLU A 152 -20.78 -1.68 -27.04
C GLU A 152 -21.53 -0.64 -26.22
N GLY A 153 -21.41 0.63 -26.60
CA GLY A 153 -22.10 1.77 -26.01
C GLY A 153 -22.62 2.73 -27.07
N ILE A 154 -23.48 3.63 -26.64
CA ILE A 154 -24.03 4.71 -27.47
C ILE A 154 -23.87 5.99 -26.66
N ASP A 155 -23.16 6.99 -27.20
CA ASP A 155 -22.99 8.27 -26.54
C ASP A 155 -24.27 9.13 -26.56
N LYS A 156 -24.20 10.30 -25.92
CA LYS A 156 -25.33 11.23 -25.84
C LYS A 156 -25.79 11.76 -27.20
N ASP A 157 -24.91 11.72 -28.19
CA ASP A 157 -25.15 12.17 -29.54
C ASP A 157 -25.63 11.03 -30.45
N GLY A 158 -25.90 9.84 -29.90
CA GLY A 158 -26.35 8.66 -30.63
C GLY A 158 -25.25 7.91 -31.39
N LYS A 159 -23.99 8.31 -31.22
CA LYS A 159 -22.85 7.67 -31.86
C LYS A 159 -22.44 6.40 -31.10
N ARG A 160 -22.22 5.33 -31.82
CA ARG A 160 -21.73 4.07 -31.26
C ARG A 160 -20.27 4.16 -30.91
N PHE A 161 -19.90 3.61 -29.74
CA PHE A 161 -18.51 3.43 -29.32
C PHE A 161 -18.33 2.05 -28.69
N VAL A 162 -17.09 1.59 -28.59
CA VAL A 162 -16.74 0.31 -28.00
C VAL A 162 -15.73 0.54 -26.87
N GLY A 163 -16.13 0.23 -25.65
CA GLY A 163 -15.23 0.21 -24.51
C GLY A 163 -14.29 -0.99 -24.61
N GLN A 164 -12.99 -0.72 -24.52
CA GLN A 164 -11.94 -1.74 -24.57
C GLN A 164 -11.78 -2.38 -23.19
N VAL A 165 -11.62 -3.68 -23.14
CA VAL A 165 -11.66 -4.43 -21.87
C VAL A 165 -10.26 -4.92 -21.51
N PHE A 166 -9.67 -4.27 -20.51
CA PHE A 166 -8.43 -4.68 -19.87
C PHE A 166 -8.70 -5.84 -18.90
N VAL A 167 -7.80 -6.83 -18.87
CA VAL A 167 -7.86 -7.99 -17.99
C VAL A 167 -6.52 -8.15 -17.31
N GLY A 168 -6.55 -8.28 -15.98
CA GLY A 168 -5.41 -8.64 -15.17
C GLY A 168 -5.68 -9.90 -14.38
N VAL A 169 -4.67 -10.75 -14.19
CA VAL A 169 -4.80 -11.98 -13.41
C VAL A 169 -3.56 -12.23 -12.56
N LEU A 170 -3.78 -12.57 -11.30
CA LEU A 170 -2.71 -12.99 -10.39
C LEU A 170 -2.30 -14.44 -10.67
N GLY A 171 -1.00 -14.69 -10.72
CA GLY A 171 -0.45 -15.99 -11.10
C GLY A 171 -0.74 -17.12 -10.13
N CYS A 172 -0.71 -16.86 -8.82
CA CYS A 172 -0.90 -17.87 -7.78
C CYS A 172 -2.38 -18.20 -7.52
N SER A 173 -3.21 -17.21 -7.23
CA SER A 173 -4.63 -17.40 -6.93
C SER A 173 -5.51 -17.57 -8.15
N GLY A 174 -5.07 -17.02 -9.30
CA GLY A 174 -5.90 -16.84 -10.47
C GLY A 174 -6.96 -15.74 -10.29
N TYR A 175 -6.79 -14.82 -9.32
CA TYR A 175 -7.71 -13.73 -9.03
C TYR A 175 -7.71 -12.76 -10.20
N ILE A 176 -8.89 -12.47 -10.74
CA ILE A 176 -9.06 -11.72 -11.99
C ILE A 176 -9.50 -10.30 -11.67
N PHE A 177 -8.93 -9.36 -12.40
CA PHE A 177 -9.35 -7.97 -12.51
C PHE A 177 -9.83 -7.67 -13.94
N CYS A 178 -10.78 -6.77 -14.07
CA CYS A 178 -11.31 -6.34 -15.36
C CYS A 178 -11.68 -4.85 -15.29
N HIS A 179 -11.27 -4.08 -16.28
CA HIS A 179 -11.49 -2.64 -16.37
C HIS A 179 -11.78 -2.24 -17.80
N VAL A 180 -12.74 -1.34 -17.99
CA VAL A 180 -13.13 -0.85 -19.33
C VAL A 180 -12.53 0.53 -19.56
N THR A 181 -11.86 0.71 -20.69
CA THR A 181 -11.26 1.96 -21.12
C THR A 181 -11.82 2.42 -22.47
N PRO A 182 -11.73 3.70 -22.81
CA PRO A 182 -12.20 4.19 -24.12
C PRO A 182 -11.39 3.61 -25.28
N ARG A 183 -10.10 3.41 -25.08
CA ARG A 183 -9.12 2.97 -26.10
C ARG A 183 -8.11 2.05 -25.44
N GLN A 184 -7.03 1.74 -26.18
CA GLN A 184 -5.87 1.00 -25.67
C GLN A 184 -4.61 1.85 -25.79
N THR A 185 -4.72 3.16 -25.47
CA THR A 185 -3.58 4.07 -25.45
C THR A 185 -2.66 3.75 -24.26
N ARG A 186 -1.46 4.31 -24.22
CA ARG A 186 -0.55 4.16 -23.07
C ARG A 186 -1.20 4.66 -21.79
N GLU A 187 -1.90 5.77 -21.86
CA GLU A 187 -2.63 6.36 -20.74
C GLU A 187 -3.71 5.41 -20.22
N ASP A 188 -4.47 4.75 -21.11
CA ASP A 188 -5.48 3.75 -20.74
C ASP A 188 -4.85 2.53 -20.06
N TRP A 189 -3.66 2.08 -20.53
CA TRP A 189 -2.91 1.01 -19.90
C TRP A 189 -2.47 1.40 -18.50
N PHE A 190 -1.89 2.59 -18.30
CA PHE A 190 -1.44 3.04 -17.00
C PHE A 190 -2.57 3.21 -16.00
N GLU A 191 -3.70 3.74 -16.45
CA GLU A 191 -4.92 3.84 -15.64
C GLU A 191 -5.43 2.47 -15.23
N SER A 192 -5.51 1.51 -16.16
CA SER A 192 -5.96 0.15 -15.89
C SER A 192 -5.03 -0.59 -14.95
N ILE A 193 -3.71 -0.48 -15.11
CA ILE A 193 -2.71 -1.10 -14.23
C ILE A 193 -2.79 -0.49 -12.83
N ARG A 194 -2.94 0.83 -12.70
CA ARG A 194 -3.11 1.51 -11.43
C ARG A 194 -4.36 1.00 -10.70
N THR A 195 -5.50 0.99 -11.37
CA THR A 195 -6.77 0.51 -10.83
C THR A 195 -6.71 -0.98 -10.47
N MET A 196 -5.98 -1.78 -11.25
CA MET A 196 -5.73 -3.19 -10.96
C MET A 196 -4.95 -3.37 -9.65
N PHE A 197 -3.89 -2.60 -9.44
CA PHE A 197 -3.13 -2.66 -8.19
C PHE A 197 -3.96 -2.21 -7.00
N GLU A 198 -4.78 -1.17 -7.17
CA GLU A 198 -5.74 -0.73 -6.14
C GLU A 198 -6.77 -1.83 -5.81
N PHE A 199 -7.30 -2.52 -6.83
CA PHE A 199 -8.22 -3.63 -6.66
C PHE A 199 -7.58 -4.85 -5.97
N PHE A 200 -6.32 -5.14 -6.28
CA PHE A 200 -5.56 -6.19 -5.62
C PHE A 200 -5.04 -5.76 -4.22
N GLU A 201 -5.23 -4.52 -3.83
CA GLU A 201 -4.70 -3.93 -2.60
C GLU A 201 -3.17 -4.11 -2.46
N GLY A 202 -2.45 -4.25 -3.58
CA GLY A 202 -1.02 -4.45 -3.60
C GLY A 202 -0.47 -4.75 -4.99
N VAL A 203 0.82 -5.00 -5.06
CA VAL A 203 1.59 -5.15 -6.30
C VAL A 203 2.37 -6.46 -6.30
N THR A 204 2.46 -7.13 -7.44
CA THR A 204 3.30 -8.32 -7.63
C THR A 204 4.76 -7.93 -7.93
N GLU A 205 5.69 -8.85 -7.71
CA GLU A 205 7.11 -8.63 -8.03
C GLU A 205 7.34 -8.40 -9.52
N GLU A 206 6.59 -9.13 -10.35
CA GLU A 206 6.66 -9.03 -11.81
C GLU A 206 5.29 -8.76 -12.42
N LEU A 207 5.30 -7.98 -13.48
CA LEU A 207 4.14 -7.68 -14.31
C LEU A 207 4.40 -8.17 -15.72
N TRP A 208 3.73 -9.23 -16.11
CA TRP A 208 3.92 -9.87 -17.41
C TRP A 208 2.92 -9.36 -18.43
N LEU A 209 3.40 -9.03 -19.62
CA LEU A 209 2.59 -8.50 -20.73
C LEU A 209 3.02 -9.09 -22.05
N ASP A 210 2.13 -9.07 -23.04
CA ASP A 210 2.48 -9.49 -24.38
C ASP A 210 3.44 -8.48 -25.03
N ASN A 211 4.38 -9.00 -25.80
CA ASN A 211 5.42 -8.23 -26.49
C ASN A 211 4.88 -7.24 -27.54
N SER A 212 3.63 -7.40 -27.96
CA SER A 212 2.96 -6.53 -28.97
C SER A 212 2.24 -5.32 -28.38
N THR A 213 2.29 -5.08 -27.07
CA THR A 213 1.57 -3.99 -26.40
C THR A 213 2.17 -2.62 -26.67
N PRO A 214 1.40 -1.51 -26.58
CA PRO A 214 1.91 -0.14 -26.67
C PRO A 214 2.95 0.24 -25.59
N LEU A 215 3.11 -0.60 -24.56
CA LEU A 215 4.06 -0.43 -23.47
C LEU A 215 5.48 -0.91 -23.87
N VAL A 216 5.60 -1.68 -24.96
CA VAL A 216 6.86 -2.15 -25.52
C VAL A 216 7.23 -1.23 -26.68
N ARG A 217 8.36 -0.50 -26.53
CA ARG A 217 8.83 0.43 -27.56
C ARG A 217 9.35 -0.29 -28.80
N ARG A 218 10.06 -1.40 -28.59
CA ARG A 218 10.61 -2.25 -29.63
C ARG A 218 10.29 -3.69 -29.31
N PRO A 219 9.30 -4.29 -29.97
CA PRO A 219 9.04 -5.71 -29.87
C PRO A 219 10.24 -6.50 -30.40
N ASP A 220 10.75 -7.42 -29.60
CA ASP A 220 11.82 -8.33 -29.98
C ASP A 220 11.59 -9.69 -29.31
N ARG A 221 11.99 -10.79 -29.97
CA ARG A 221 11.80 -12.13 -29.44
C ARG A 221 12.74 -12.44 -28.27
N ILE A 222 13.92 -11.82 -28.24
CA ILE A 222 14.99 -12.12 -27.30
C ILE A 222 15.19 -10.96 -26.31
N ASP A 223 15.15 -9.71 -26.80
CA ASP A 223 15.44 -8.52 -26.00
C ASP A 223 14.44 -7.38 -26.31
N PRO A 224 13.18 -7.50 -25.85
CA PRO A 224 12.17 -6.46 -26.05
C PRO A 224 12.50 -5.21 -25.23
N ILE A 225 12.42 -4.04 -25.87
CA ILE A 225 12.66 -2.76 -25.19
C ILE A 225 11.35 -2.19 -24.68
N ILE A 226 11.19 -2.21 -23.36
CA ILE A 226 10.05 -1.60 -22.66
C ILE A 226 10.17 -0.07 -22.68
N SER A 227 9.05 0.64 -22.81
CA SER A 227 9.02 2.11 -22.82
C SER A 227 9.56 2.67 -21.50
N GLU A 228 10.20 3.83 -21.55
CA GLU A 228 10.78 4.47 -20.37
C GLU A 228 9.70 4.83 -19.33
N GLU A 229 8.58 5.38 -19.81
CA GLU A 229 7.46 5.76 -18.96
C GLU A 229 6.90 4.55 -18.20
N PHE A 230 6.83 3.39 -18.87
CA PHE A 230 6.35 2.18 -18.22
C PHE A 230 7.37 1.61 -17.22
N ARG A 231 8.66 1.68 -17.53
CA ARG A 231 9.72 1.36 -16.56
C ARG A 231 9.65 2.26 -15.31
N ASN A 232 9.39 3.56 -15.50
CA ASN A 232 9.22 4.49 -14.39
C ASN A 232 8.00 4.15 -13.52
N MET A 233 6.88 3.76 -14.15
CA MET A 233 5.71 3.26 -13.43
C MET A 233 6.02 2.00 -12.64
N CYS A 234 6.69 1.03 -13.26
CA CYS A 234 7.08 -0.21 -12.59
C CYS A 234 8.04 0.05 -11.42
N ALA A 235 9.02 0.93 -11.60
CA ALA A 235 9.94 1.33 -10.53
C ALA A 235 9.21 2.02 -9.36
N HIS A 236 8.22 2.86 -9.65
CA HIS A 236 7.38 3.51 -8.64
C HIS A 236 6.60 2.50 -7.79
N TYR A 237 6.03 1.47 -8.43
CA TYR A 237 5.31 0.39 -7.76
C TYR A 237 6.22 -0.74 -7.25
N ARG A 238 7.54 -0.68 -7.46
CA ARG A 238 8.52 -1.71 -7.09
C ARG A 238 8.26 -3.06 -7.75
N THR A 239 7.77 -3.06 -8.96
CA THR A 239 7.54 -4.25 -9.80
C THR A 239 8.46 -4.22 -11.01
N THR A 240 8.64 -5.36 -11.67
CA THR A 240 9.44 -5.48 -12.88
C THR A 240 8.56 -5.87 -14.06
N ALA A 241 8.58 -5.08 -15.13
CA ALA A 241 7.86 -5.42 -16.35
C ALA A 241 8.61 -6.50 -17.13
N ILE A 242 7.93 -7.57 -17.50
CA ILE A 242 8.43 -8.66 -18.33
C ILE A 242 7.58 -8.76 -19.59
N ALA A 243 8.16 -8.40 -20.74
CA ALA A 243 7.52 -8.64 -22.01
C ALA A 243 7.76 -10.11 -22.43
N VAL A 244 6.69 -10.88 -22.47
CA VAL A 244 6.78 -12.34 -22.71
C VAL A 244 6.90 -12.59 -24.22
N PRO A 245 7.84 -13.46 -24.64
CA PRO A 245 7.96 -13.82 -26.05
C PRO A 245 6.69 -14.46 -26.60
N PRO A 246 6.35 -14.23 -27.87
CA PRO A 246 5.21 -14.87 -28.52
C PRO A 246 5.34 -16.39 -28.44
N GLY A 247 4.26 -17.05 -27.95
CA GLY A 247 4.20 -18.50 -27.89
C GLY A 247 4.65 -19.16 -26.59
N ASP A 248 4.95 -18.40 -25.53
CA ASP A 248 5.19 -18.97 -24.20
C ASP A 248 3.93 -19.65 -23.66
N PRO A 249 3.97 -20.99 -23.42
CA PRO A 249 2.77 -21.74 -23.02
C PRO A 249 2.26 -21.37 -21.63
N THR A 250 3.14 -20.90 -20.75
CA THR A 250 2.81 -20.58 -19.35
C THR A 250 2.03 -19.28 -19.27
N TYR A 251 2.53 -18.25 -19.94
CA TYR A 251 1.83 -16.97 -20.07
C TYR A 251 0.50 -17.15 -20.80
N LYS A 252 0.57 -17.80 -21.97
CA LYS A 252 -0.58 -17.98 -22.85
C LYS A 252 -1.74 -18.71 -22.15
N GLY A 253 -1.44 -19.73 -21.35
CA GLY A 253 -2.45 -20.53 -20.65
C GLY A 253 -3.24 -19.75 -19.58
N LEU A 254 -2.60 -18.91 -18.79
CA LEU A 254 -3.24 -18.17 -17.69
C LEU A 254 -3.95 -16.91 -18.18
N ALA A 255 -3.27 -16.09 -18.97
CA ALA A 255 -3.83 -14.84 -19.50
C ALA A 255 -5.01 -15.12 -20.42
N GLU A 256 -4.85 -16.04 -21.40
CA GLU A 256 -5.95 -16.43 -22.30
C GLU A 256 -7.15 -17.02 -21.55
N ASN A 257 -6.90 -17.84 -20.54
CA ASN A 257 -7.99 -18.40 -19.73
C ASN A 257 -8.72 -17.30 -18.96
N ALA A 258 -7.99 -16.32 -18.38
CA ALA A 258 -8.60 -15.17 -17.71
C ALA A 258 -9.47 -14.36 -18.69
N VAL A 259 -8.96 -14.05 -19.88
CA VAL A 259 -9.71 -13.37 -20.95
C VAL A 259 -10.97 -14.17 -21.33
N LYS A 260 -10.85 -15.48 -21.54
CA LYS A 260 -12.02 -16.34 -21.85
C LYS A 260 -13.07 -16.33 -20.73
N GLN A 261 -12.63 -16.33 -19.46
CA GLN A 261 -13.53 -16.24 -18.31
C GLN A 261 -14.27 -14.89 -18.29
N VAL A 262 -13.54 -13.78 -18.50
CA VAL A 262 -14.13 -12.43 -18.60
C VAL A 262 -15.13 -12.36 -19.75
N GLN A 263 -14.77 -12.83 -20.93
CA GLN A 263 -15.67 -12.86 -22.08
C GLN A 263 -16.96 -13.64 -21.78
N ARG A 264 -16.85 -14.80 -21.17
CA ARG A 264 -17.98 -15.69 -20.89
C ARG A 264 -18.88 -15.18 -19.76
N PHE A 265 -18.30 -14.67 -18.68
CA PHE A 265 -19.04 -14.40 -17.44
C PHE A 265 -19.27 -12.90 -17.16
N ILE A 266 -18.59 -12.01 -17.91
CA ILE A 266 -18.76 -10.56 -17.79
C ILE A 266 -19.31 -9.99 -19.10
N LEU A 267 -18.61 -10.19 -20.24
CA LEU A 267 -19.02 -9.56 -21.49
C LEU A 267 -20.32 -10.14 -22.06
N GLN A 268 -20.48 -11.47 -21.99
CA GLN A 268 -21.68 -12.11 -22.50
C GLN A 268 -22.97 -11.68 -21.76
N PRO A 269 -23.02 -11.59 -20.42
CA PRO A 269 -24.17 -11.04 -19.69
C PRO A 269 -24.46 -9.57 -19.98
N LEU A 270 -23.45 -8.77 -20.34
CA LEU A 270 -23.63 -7.36 -20.70
C LEU A 270 -24.00 -7.13 -22.16
N LYS A 271 -23.97 -8.18 -22.98
CA LYS A 271 -24.34 -8.09 -24.40
C LYS A 271 -25.79 -7.67 -24.54
N GLY A 272 -26.03 -6.63 -25.36
CA GLY A 272 -27.38 -6.07 -25.60
C GLY A 272 -27.82 -5.03 -24.56
N GLN A 273 -27.09 -4.81 -23.51
CA GLN A 273 -27.32 -3.68 -22.60
C GLN A 273 -26.85 -2.38 -23.25
N ARG A 274 -27.53 -1.27 -22.95
CA ARG A 274 -27.17 0.07 -23.46
C ARG A 274 -26.36 0.83 -22.43
N PHE A 275 -25.17 1.27 -22.80
CA PHE A 275 -24.28 2.09 -21.97
C PHE A 275 -24.04 3.42 -22.68
N PHE A 276 -24.06 4.51 -21.90
CA PHE A 276 -23.82 5.86 -22.40
C PHE A 276 -22.41 6.39 -22.06
N THR A 277 -21.73 5.77 -21.11
CA THR A 277 -20.38 6.18 -20.68
C THR A 277 -19.53 4.97 -20.29
N ILE A 278 -18.22 5.14 -20.32
CA ILE A 278 -17.27 4.12 -19.86
C ILE A 278 -17.43 3.84 -18.36
N GLU A 279 -17.72 4.86 -17.55
CA GLU A 279 -17.95 4.71 -16.12
C GLU A 279 -19.17 3.83 -15.83
N ALA A 280 -20.25 3.97 -16.63
CA ALA A 280 -21.42 3.11 -16.53
C ALA A 280 -21.09 1.64 -16.86
N MET A 281 -20.22 1.40 -17.88
CA MET A 281 -19.71 0.07 -18.19
C MET A 281 -18.90 -0.51 -17.02
N ASN A 282 -17.96 0.25 -16.47
CA ASN A 282 -17.16 -0.18 -15.34
C ASN A 282 -18.03 -0.50 -14.11
N LYS A 283 -19.04 0.31 -13.83
CA LYS A 283 -19.99 0.06 -12.75
C LYS A 283 -20.80 -1.23 -12.94
N ALA A 284 -21.15 -1.57 -14.18
CA ALA A 284 -21.86 -2.81 -14.51
C ALA A 284 -20.93 -4.05 -14.46
N VAL A 285 -19.65 -3.88 -14.75
CA VAL A 285 -18.63 -4.93 -14.69
C VAL A 285 -18.35 -5.39 -13.25
N LEU A 286 -18.30 -4.48 -12.28
CA LEU A 286 -17.88 -4.77 -10.89
C LEU A 286 -18.64 -5.94 -10.24
N PRO A 287 -19.98 -5.99 -10.20
CA PRO A 287 -20.70 -7.09 -9.55
C PRO A 287 -20.48 -8.43 -10.28
N LEU A 288 -20.32 -8.42 -11.61
CA LEU A 288 -20.05 -9.62 -12.38
C LEU A 288 -18.62 -10.14 -12.16
N LEU A 289 -17.67 -9.23 -12.00
CA LEU A 289 -16.28 -9.54 -11.65
C LEU A 289 -16.19 -10.18 -10.26
N GLU A 290 -16.91 -9.65 -9.29
CA GLU A 290 -17.00 -10.22 -7.96
C GLU A 290 -17.59 -11.62 -8.00
N GLN A 291 -18.72 -11.81 -8.69
CA GLN A 291 -19.32 -13.13 -8.88
C GLN A 291 -18.36 -14.10 -9.57
N LEU A 292 -17.62 -13.65 -10.62
CA LEU A 292 -16.62 -14.47 -11.30
C LEU A 292 -15.51 -14.95 -10.35
N ASN A 293 -15.03 -14.07 -9.50
CA ASN A 293 -13.98 -14.39 -8.55
C ASN A 293 -14.46 -15.29 -7.39
N GLN A 294 -15.74 -15.21 -7.03
CA GLN A 294 -16.35 -16.05 -6.00
C GLN A 294 -16.78 -17.45 -6.52
N ARG A 295 -16.83 -17.66 -7.83
CA ARG A 295 -17.24 -18.96 -8.41
C ARG A 295 -16.33 -20.08 -7.94
N PRO A 296 -16.90 -21.24 -7.55
CA PRO A 296 -16.14 -22.44 -7.26
C PRO A 296 -15.23 -22.85 -8.42
N LEU A 297 -14.01 -23.23 -8.12
CA LEU A 297 -13.07 -23.72 -9.14
C LEU A 297 -13.45 -25.15 -9.55
N THR A 298 -13.43 -25.44 -10.86
CA THR A 298 -13.80 -26.76 -11.38
C THR A 298 -12.95 -27.89 -10.82
N LEU A 299 -11.65 -27.63 -10.58
CA LEU A 299 -10.71 -28.62 -10.05
C LEU A 299 -10.71 -28.68 -8.52
N ASN A 300 -11.25 -27.68 -7.84
CA ASN A 300 -11.30 -27.56 -6.37
C ASN A 300 -12.62 -26.89 -5.97
N PRO A 301 -13.74 -27.60 -5.98
CA PRO A 301 -15.07 -27.00 -5.74
C PRO A 301 -15.23 -26.31 -4.37
N GLY A 302 -14.39 -26.66 -3.39
CA GLY A 302 -14.34 -26.01 -2.07
C GLY A 302 -13.57 -24.67 -2.05
N GLN A 303 -13.00 -24.24 -3.18
CA GLN A 303 -12.23 -23.01 -3.28
C GLN A 303 -12.72 -22.14 -4.44
N SER A 304 -12.60 -20.83 -4.27
CA SER A 304 -12.79 -19.85 -5.32
C SER A 304 -11.50 -19.06 -5.55
N ARG A 305 -11.45 -18.26 -6.62
CA ARG A 305 -10.32 -17.34 -6.85
C ARG A 305 -10.17 -16.36 -5.69
N ALA A 306 -11.30 -15.81 -5.21
CA ALA A 306 -11.31 -14.88 -4.08
C ALA A 306 -10.81 -15.54 -2.79
N SER A 307 -11.27 -16.76 -2.46
CA SER A 307 -10.80 -17.45 -1.25
C SER A 307 -9.29 -17.80 -1.32
N ARG A 308 -8.79 -18.15 -2.51
CA ARG A 308 -7.35 -18.39 -2.71
C ARG A 308 -6.54 -17.10 -2.61
N TYR A 309 -7.02 -16.01 -3.19
CA TYR A 309 -6.39 -14.71 -3.07
C TYR A 309 -6.23 -14.31 -1.60
N LEU A 310 -7.31 -14.33 -0.83
CA LEU A 310 -7.29 -13.97 0.59
C LEU A 310 -6.38 -14.88 1.42
N LYS A 311 -6.37 -16.18 1.13
CA LYS A 311 -5.64 -17.16 1.93
C LYS A 311 -4.14 -17.25 1.59
N PHE A 312 -3.78 -17.08 0.32
CA PHE A 312 -2.44 -17.45 -0.16
C PHE A 312 -1.66 -16.31 -0.80
N GLU A 313 -2.28 -15.18 -1.17
CA GLU A 313 -1.60 -14.20 -2.01
C GLU A 313 -1.63 -12.78 -1.45
N LYS A 314 -2.75 -12.34 -0.88
CA LYS A 314 -2.96 -10.96 -0.42
C LYS A 314 -1.84 -10.44 0.49
N ASP A 315 -1.45 -11.20 1.49
CA ASP A 315 -0.48 -10.78 2.50
C ASP A 315 0.96 -10.72 1.98
N PHE A 316 1.22 -11.32 0.80
CA PHE A 316 2.53 -11.33 0.17
C PHE A 316 2.72 -10.21 -0.86
N LEU A 317 1.64 -9.54 -1.27
CA LEU A 317 1.72 -8.44 -2.20
C LEU A 317 2.54 -7.27 -1.63
N ILE A 318 3.31 -6.62 -2.48
CA ILE A 318 4.05 -5.40 -2.15
C ILE A 318 3.03 -4.30 -1.85
N LYS A 319 3.18 -3.62 -0.72
CA LYS A 319 2.27 -2.52 -0.34
C LYS A 319 2.26 -1.41 -1.37
N LEU A 320 1.07 -0.90 -1.66
CA LEU A 320 0.88 0.24 -2.55
C LEU A 320 1.67 1.46 -2.07
N PRO A 321 2.26 2.23 -2.99
CA PRO A 321 2.82 3.53 -2.64
C PRO A 321 1.71 4.47 -2.19
N PHE A 322 2.02 5.37 -1.30
CA PHE A 322 1.06 6.35 -0.78
C PHE A 322 0.48 7.26 -1.88
N ILE A 323 1.30 7.64 -2.84
CA ILE A 323 0.86 8.44 -3.99
C ILE A 323 0.79 7.53 -5.21
N PRO A 324 -0.38 7.35 -5.83
CA PRO A 324 -0.51 6.59 -7.09
C PRO A 324 0.36 7.19 -8.20
N TYR A 325 0.87 6.34 -9.08
CA TYR A 325 1.63 6.80 -10.24
C TYR A 325 0.75 7.61 -11.19
N ASN A 326 1.30 8.74 -11.64
CA ASN A 326 0.71 9.57 -12.69
C ASN A 326 1.83 10.05 -13.61
N LEU A 327 1.65 9.90 -14.92
CA LEU A 327 2.62 10.30 -15.95
C LEU A 327 3.04 11.78 -15.84
N ASN A 328 2.12 12.64 -15.43
CA ASN A 328 2.34 14.08 -15.37
C ASN A 328 2.88 14.54 -14.01
N VAL A 329 2.94 13.63 -13.03
CA VAL A 329 3.36 13.95 -11.65
C VAL A 329 4.77 13.47 -11.39
N LYS A 330 5.65 14.38 -11.03
CA LYS A 330 7.00 14.08 -10.55
C LYS A 330 7.06 14.15 -9.03
N LEU A 331 7.52 13.08 -8.41
CA LEU A 331 7.77 13.06 -6.97
C LEU A 331 9.18 13.58 -6.69
N ILE A 332 9.29 14.59 -5.84
CA ILE A 332 10.57 15.14 -5.39
C ILE A 332 10.64 15.17 -3.86
N HIS A 333 11.82 14.93 -3.32
CA HIS A 333 12.08 15.02 -1.89
C HIS A 333 12.79 16.35 -1.60
N ARG A 334 12.31 17.10 -0.61
CA ARG A 334 12.93 18.35 -0.16
C ARG A 334 12.85 18.45 1.35
N ARG A 335 13.91 18.98 1.93
CA ARG A 335 13.93 19.39 3.33
C ARG A 335 13.50 20.85 3.42
N VAL A 336 12.59 21.15 4.33
CA VAL A 336 12.17 22.53 4.60
C VAL A 336 13.32 23.27 5.26
N GLN A 337 13.68 24.42 4.69
CA GLN A 337 14.76 25.25 5.21
C GLN A 337 14.31 25.98 6.50
N THR A 338 15.26 26.57 7.22
CA THR A 338 15.00 27.29 8.47
C THR A 338 14.14 28.54 8.28
N ASP A 339 14.07 29.06 7.04
CA ASP A 339 13.19 30.18 6.65
C ASP A 339 11.74 29.74 6.32
N GLY A 340 11.40 28.45 6.54
CA GLY A 340 10.07 27.91 6.22
C GLY A 340 9.83 27.72 4.72
N ARG A 341 10.87 27.60 3.91
CA ARG A 341 10.74 27.50 2.45
C ARG A 341 11.35 26.23 1.89
N ILE A 342 10.83 25.82 0.75
CA ILE A 342 11.41 24.76 -0.11
C ILE A 342 11.66 25.31 -1.51
N ARG A 343 12.52 24.62 -2.25
CA ARG A 343 12.78 24.91 -3.67
C ARG A 343 12.17 23.83 -4.55
N ILE A 344 11.27 24.24 -5.46
CA ILE A 344 10.79 23.44 -6.58
C ILE A 344 11.39 24.07 -7.83
N GLU A 345 12.22 23.32 -8.56
CA GLU A 345 13.07 23.85 -9.63
C GLU A 345 13.91 25.05 -9.14
N ASN A 346 13.70 26.23 -9.72
CA ASN A 346 14.46 27.44 -9.40
C ASN A 346 13.73 28.44 -8.52
N LEU A 347 12.48 28.13 -8.11
CA LEU A 347 11.63 29.03 -7.34
C LEU A 347 11.42 28.51 -5.92
N ARG A 348 11.30 29.42 -4.96
CA ARG A 348 11.03 29.12 -3.56
C ARG A 348 9.54 29.21 -3.28
N TYR A 349 9.04 28.23 -2.52
CA TYR A 349 7.65 28.10 -2.11
C TYR A 349 7.57 28.03 -0.60
N GLU A 350 6.53 28.61 -0.03
CA GLU A 350 6.33 28.63 1.40
C GLU A 350 5.70 27.33 1.92
N VAL A 351 6.13 26.95 3.10
CA VAL A 351 5.63 25.80 3.86
C VAL A 351 5.20 26.30 5.25
N PRO A 352 4.11 25.82 5.83
CA PRO A 352 3.74 26.19 7.19
C PRO A 352 4.90 26.02 8.16
N TRP A 353 5.14 27.01 9.01
CA TRP A 353 6.33 27.10 9.87
C TRP A 353 6.56 25.86 10.75
N GLY A 354 5.48 25.22 11.21
CA GLY A 354 5.56 23.99 12.01
C GLY A 354 6.29 22.81 11.33
N TYR A 355 6.61 22.91 10.03
CA TYR A 355 7.35 21.92 9.27
C TYR A 355 8.80 22.33 8.99
N ALA A 356 9.31 23.43 9.55
CA ALA A 356 10.70 23.84 9.38
C ALA A 356 11.64 22.71 9.82
N GLY A 357 12.61 22.34 8.96
CA GLY A 357 13.53 21.26 9.19
C GLY A 357 12.99 19.84 8.89
N CYS A 358 11.71 19.68 8.58
CA CYS A 358 11.13 18.38 8.18
C CYS A 358 11.47 18.02 6.73
N ASP A 359 11.51 16.73 6.45
CA ASP A 359 11.59 16.21 5.10
C ASP A 359 10.19 16.04 4.48
N LEU A 360 9.99 16.60 3.30
CA LEU A 360 8.75 16.54 2.55
C LEU A 360 8.87 15.70 1.28
N LEU A 361 7.77 15.02 0.97
CA LEU A 361 7.50 14.42 -0.32
C LEU A 361 6.56 15.35 -1.10
N ILE A 362 6.98 15.82 -2.26
CA ILE A 362 6.24 16.79 -3.06
C ILE A 362 5.84 16.14 -4.38
N ALA A 363 4.54 16.08 -4.64
CA ALA A 363 3.98 15.65 -5.90
C ALA A 363 3.76 16.89 -6.79
N VAL A 364 4.53 17.03 -7.85
CA VAL A 364 4.49 18.15 -8.79
C VAL A 364 3.80 17.70 -10.07
N ASP A 365 2.62 18.22 -10.35
CA ASP A 365 1.90 18.00 -11.60
C ASP A 365 2.21 19.12 -12.59
N TYR A 366 3.07 18.85 -13.55
CA TYR A 366 3.50 19.82 -14.55
C TYR A 366 2.40 20.14 -15.56
N LYS A 367 1.47 19.23 -15.81
CA LYS A 367 0.35 19.46 -16.74
C LYS A 367 -0.72 20.34 -16.11
N ALA A 368 -1.07 20.07 -14.87
CA ALA A 368 -2.01 20.89 -14.11
C ALA A 368 -1.38 22.19 -13.59
N GLY A 369 -0.04 22.30 -13.58
CA GLY A 369 0.67 23.43 -13.01
C GLY A 369 0.50 23.55 -11.50
N THR A 370 0.39 22.43 -10.78
CA THR A 370 0.13 22.39 -9.34
C THR A 370 1.13 21.51 -8.61
N PHE A 371 1.22 21.69 -7.31
CA PHE A 371 1.97 20.76 -6.44
C PHE A 371 1.22 20.49 -5.15
N THR A 372 1.49 19.33 -4.56
CA THR A 372 0.98 18.94 -3.24
C THR A 372 2.14 18.44 -2.39
N MET A 373 2.20 18.88 -1.14
CA MET A 373 3.25 18.54 -0.20
C MET A 373 2.72 17.60 0.88
N TYR A 374 3.52 16.58 1.21
CA TYR A 374 3.25 15.62 2.28
C TYR A 374 4.48 15.46 3.16
N ARG A 375 4.30 15.17 4.44
CA ARG A 375 5.41 14.71 5.29
C ARG A 375 5.93 13.38 4.78
N LYS A 376 7.25 13.23 4.72
CA LYS A 376 7.88 12.00 4.22
C LYS A 376 7.67 10.80 5.14
N ASP A 377 7.66 11.01 6.44
CA ASP A 377 7.56 9.97 7.49
C ASP A 377 6.13 9.48 7.70
N THR A 378 5.17 10.39 7.83
CA THR A 378 3.77 10.09 8.16
C THR A 378 2.85 10.10 6.95
N HIS A 379 3.33 10.62 5.81
CA HIS A 379 2.53 10.89 4.61
C HIS A 379 1.34 11.82 4.84
N SER A 380 1.32 12.56 5.95
CA SER A 380 0.26 13.52 6.23
C SER A 380 0.34 14.70 5.26
N PHE A 381 -0.83 15.20 4.84
CA PHE A 381 -0.95 16.39 4.00
C PHE A 381 -0.37 17.60 4.72
N VAL A 382 0.41 18.41 4.02
CA VAL A 382 1.02 19.64 4.53
C VAL A 382 0.42 20.86 3.86
N SER A 383 0.50 20.92 2.53
CA SER A 383 0.05 22.10 1.76
C SER A 383 -0.11 21.73 0.29
N LYS A 384 -0.86 22.55 -0.44
CA LYS A 384 -0.96 22.51 -1.90
C LYS A 384 -0.82 23.92 -2.47
N GLY A 385 -0.33 24.01 -3.71
CA GLY A 385 -0.17 25.28 -4.38
C GLY A 385 -0.08 25.14 -5.90
N THR A 386 0.06 26.28 -6.56
CA THR A 386 0.27 26.36 -8.02
C THR A 386 1.72 26.66 -8.33
N LEU A 387 2.24 26.06 -9.40
CA LEU A 387 3.57 26.35 -9.89
C LEU A 387 3.62 27.79 -10.44
N ARG A 388 4.66 28.50 -10.07
CA ARG A 388 4.91 29.87 -10.53
C ARG A 388 5.86 29.87 -11.72
N THR A 389 5.74 30.87 -12.56
CA THR A 389 6.67 31.08 -13.65
C THR A 389 7.89 31.88 -13.16
N PRO A 390 9.06 31.79 -13.81
CA PRO A 390 10.23 32.60 -13.47
C PRO A 390 9.95 34.11 -13.45
N LYS A 391 9.02 34.59 -14.28
CA LYS A 391 8.60 36.01 -14.31
C LYS A 391 7.83 36.45 -13.04
N GLN A 392 7.14 35.52 -12.40
CA GLN A 392 6.40 35.78 -11.15
C GLN A 392 7.32 35.73 -9.92
N GLY A 393 8.51 35.17 -10.05
CA GLY A 393 9.47 35.02 -8.95
C GLY A 393 9.01 34.06 -7.83
N ASP A 394 9.72 34.12 -6.72
CA ASP A 394 9.42 33.32 -5.51
C ASP A 394 8.00 33.57 -4.98
N GLU A 395 7.45 32.58 -4.29
CA GLU A 395 6.15 32.73 -3.64
C GLU A 395 6.23 33.82 -2.56
N PRO A 396 5.28 34.79 -2.53
CA PRO A 396 5.22 35.79 -1.48
C PRO A 396 4.93 35.13 -0.13
N THR A 397 5.39 35.76 0.94
CA THR A 397 5.21 35.24 2.29
C THR A 397 3.73 35.13 2.65
N ARG A 398 3.29 33.96 3.03
CA ARG A 398 1.94 33.66 3.52
C ARG A 398 1.90 33.89 5.02
N ILE A 399 1.21 34.94 5.46
CA ILE A 399 1.12 35.30 6.88
C ILE A 399 0.57 34.16 7.74
N ASP A 400 -0.39 33.39 7.20
CA ASP A 400 -1.00 32.25 7.90
C ASP A 400 0.00 31.10 8.18
N TYR A 401 1.09 31.06 7.46
CA TYR A 401 2.13 30.04 7.60
C TYR A 401 3.18 30.40 8.66
N LEU A 402 3.25 31.66 9.07
CA LEU A 402 4.18 32.13 10.07
C LEU A 402 3.73 31.79 11.50
N PRO A 403 4.67 31.62 12.45
CA PRO A 403 4.32 31.52 13.86
C PRO A 403 3.69 32.80 14.34
N GLU A 404 2.81 32.74 15.34
CA GLU A 404 2.04 33.86 15.87
C GLU A 404 2.91 35.07 16.21
N GLU A 405 4.11 34.83 16.72
CA GLU A 405 5.08 35.87 17.08
C GLU A 405 5.56 36.68 15.89
N LEU A 406 5.67 36.08 14.72
CA LEU A 406 6.15 36.70 13.49
C LEU A 406 5.03 37.21 12.59
N LYS A 407 3.78 36.77 12.77
CA LYS A 407 2.65 37.22 11.94
C LYS A 407 2.53 38.73 11.91
N THR A 408 2.54 39.38 13.07
CA THR A 408 2.42 40.82 13.18
C THR A 408 3.57 41.58 12.49
N SER A 409 4.78 41.01 12.50
CA SER A 409 5.95 41.63 11.86
C SER A 409 5.90 41.58 10.33
N ALA A 410 5.21 40.58 9.76
CA ALA A 410 5.07 40.40 8.32
C ALA A 410 3.88 41.15 7.72
N MET A 411 2.92 41.61 8.53
CA MET A 411 1.73 42.33 8.07
C MET A 411 2.08 43.72 7.53
N ASN A 412 1.42 44.11 6.45
CA ASN A 412 1.45 45.51 5.96
C ASN A 412 0.53 46.40 6.78
N ARG A 413 0.55 47.74 6.49
CA ARG A 413 -0.26 48.74 7.20
C ARG A 413 -1.76 48.40 7.20
N GLU A 414 -2.31 47.98 6.08
CA GLU A 414 -3.74 47.70 5.92
C GLU A 414 -4.15 46.46 6.75
N GLN A 415 -3.36 45.40 6.70
CA GLN A 415 -3.57 44.20 7.49
C GLN A 415 -3.44 44.43 9.00
N LEU A 416 -2.49 45.31 9.42
CA LEU A 416 -2.35 45.71 10.82
C LEU A 416 -3.56 46.49 11.29
N MET A 417 -4.08 47.44 10.46
CA MET A 417 -5.29 48.17 10.76
C MET A 417 -6.52 47.26 10.86
N GLU A 418 -6.66 46.30 9.97
CA GLU A 418 -7.76 45.32 10.00
C GLU A 418 -7.68 44.45 11.27
N LEU A 419 -6.49 43.97 11.63
CA LEU A 419 -6.27 43.23 12.86
C LEU A 419 -6.68 44.06 14.09
N ILE A 420 -6.27 45.34 14.15
CA ILE A 420 -6.61 46.23 15.26
C ILE A 420 -8.13 46.45 15.35
N LYS A 421 -8.80 46.68 14.22
CA LYS A 421 -10.26 46.83 14.16
C LYS A 421 -11.02 45.59 14.64
N LYS A 422 -10.49 44.41 14.36
CA LYS A 422 -11.12 43.14 14.74
C LYS A 422 -10.89 42.76 16.20
N THR A 423 -9.77 43.20 16.78
CA THR A 423 -9.29 42.66 18.06
C THR A 423 -9.47 43.63 19.23
N TYR A 424 -9.43 44.93 18.99
CA TYR A 424 -9.39 45.97 20.04
C TYR A 424 -10.58 46.93 19.94
N GLY A 425 -10.78 47.72 21.01
CA GLY A 425 -11.90 48.64 21.14
C GLY A 425 -11.79 49.90 20.27
N GLU A 426 -12.81 50.78 20.36
CA GLU A 426 -12.94 51.95 19.50
C GLU A 426 -11.82 52.98 19.71
N SER A 427 -11.34 53.18 20.96
CA SER A 427 -10.27 54.15 21.25
C SER A 427 -8.94 53.65 20.67
N ALA A 428 -8.69 52.34 20.71
CA ALA A 428 -7.53 51.73 20.06
C ALA A 428 -7.58 51.93 18.55
N VAL A 429 -8.74 51.74 17.92
CA VAL A 429 -8.94 51.96 16.48
C VAL A 429 -8.72 53.45 16.12
N ALA A 430 -9.27 54.38 16.90
CA ALA A 430 -9.08 55.82 16.68
C ALA A 430 -7.60 56.24 16.76
N LEU A 431 -6.89 55.73 17.78
CA LEU A 431 -5.45 55.99 17.95
C LEU A 431 -4.63 55.36 16.80
N ALA A 432 -4.96 54.15 16.37
CA ALA A 432 -4.33 53.49 15.23
C ALA A 432 -4.52 54.27 13.91
N GLN A 433 -5.70 54.87 13.69
CA GLN A 433 -5.96 55.73 12.53
C GLN A 433 -5.05 56.96 12.51
N ILE A 434 -4.78 57.57 13.67
CA ILE A 434 -3.83 58.69 13.79
C ILE A 434 -2.42 58.22 13.41
N PHE A 435 -1.96 57.07 13.94
CA PHE A 435 -0.64 56.52 13.61
C PHE A 435 -0.52 56.11 12.14
N ALA A 436 -1.62 55.68 11.51
CA ALA A 436 -1.65 55.30 10.11
C ALA A 436 -1.52 56.50 9.12
N ARG A 437 -1.63 57.74 9.58
CA ARG A 437 -1.45 58.94 8.74
C ARG A 437 0.00 59.24 8.37
N HIS A 438 0.97 58.59 9.05
CA HIS A 438 2.39 58.73 8.73
C HIS A 438 2.77 57.96 7.45
N SER A 439 4.02 58.10 7.00
CA SER A 439 4.53 57.32 5.88
C SER A 439 4.38 55.83 6.14
N ASN A 440 4.20 55.01 5.09
CA ASN A 440 3.90 53.59 5.22
C ASN A 440 4.86 52.82 6.15
N SER A 441 6.15 53.13 6.11
CA SER A 441 7.16 52.50 6.98
C SER A 441 6.99 52.87 8.45
N MET A 442 6.79 54.15 8.75
CA MET A 442 6.59 54.65 10.13
C MET A 442 5.25 54.19 10.69
N ALA A 443 4.19 54.29 9.89
CA ALA A 443 2.86 53.79 10.27
C ALA A 443 2.90 52.32 10.68
N SER A 444 3.47 51.45 9.85
CA SER A 444 3.60 50.00 10.16
C SER A 444 4.41 49.75 11.44
N LYS A 445 5.47 50.54 11.68
CA LYS A 445 6.28 50.44 12.91
C LYS A 445 5.47 50.85 14.14
N HIS A 446 4.71 51.95 14.09
CA HIS A 446 3.88 52.42 15.19
C HIS A 446 2.73 51.45 15.49
N LEU A 447 2.05 50.91 14.46
CA LEU A 447 0.96 49.96 14.62
C LEU A 447 1.46 48.62 15.23
N ARG A 448 2.62 48.11 14.79
CA ARG A 448 3.25 46.92 15.41
C ARG A 448 3.61 47.18 16.87
N GLY A 449 4.18 48.34 17.17
CA GLY A 449 4.49 48.72 18.55
C GLY A 449 3.25 48.81 19.42
N MET A 450 2.14 49.33 18.89
CA MET A 450 0.84 49.37 19.56
C MET A 450 0.30 48.00 19.87
N ILE A 451 0.32 47.07 18.90
CA ILE A 451 -0.09 45.67 19.10
C ILE A 451 0.82 44.97 20.13
N SER A 452 2.11 45.25 20.09
CA SER A 452 3.06 44.70 21.07
C SER A 452 2.79 45.18 22.51
N GLU A 453 2.42 46.44 22.70
CA GLU A 453 2.02 46.94 24.00
C GLU A 453 0.66 46.36 24.44
N ALA A 454 -0.30 46.24 23.51
CA ALA A 454 -1.60 45.62 23.79
C ALA A 454 -1.50 44.20 24.38
N LYS A 455 -0.56 43.40 23.91
CA LYS A 455 -0.29 42.03 24.44
C LYS A 455 0.21 42.02 25.90
N ARG A 456 0.62 43.17 26.43
CA ARG A 456 1.15 43.32 27.80
C ARG A 456 0.12 43.80 28.81
N HIS A 457 -1.09 44.10 28.36
CA HIS A 457 -2.16 44.65 29.17
C HIS A 457 -3.46 43.83 28.97
N SER A 458 -4.38 43.92 29.93
CA SER A 458 -5.72 43.40 29.70
C SER A 458 -6.45 44.26 28.63
N PRO A 459 -7.45 43.70 27.91
CA PRO A 459 -8.18 44.48 26.91
C PRO A 459 -8.76 45.80 27.43
N GLU A 460 -9.29 45.81 28.67
CA GLU A 460 -9.88 46.97 29.33
C GLU A 460 -8.79 48.01 29.65
N ALA A 461 -7.67 47.55 30.23
CA ALA A 461 -6.54 48.41 30.55
C ALA A 461 -5.90 49.02 29.30
N PHE A 462 -5.86 48.27 28.21
CA PHE A 462 -5.33 48.78 26.95
C PHE A 462 -6.25 49.85 26.33
N GLU A 463 -7.55 49.63 26.40
CA GLU A 463 -8.53 50.61 25.93
C GLU A 463 -8.46 51.92 26.74
N GLU A 464 -8.31 51.82 28.09
CA GLU A 464 -8.10 52.99 28.96
C GLU A 464 -6.81 53.74 28.60
N ILE A 465 -5.70 53.05 28.36
CA ILE A 465 -4.44 53.61 27.90
C ILE A 465 -4.65 54.40 26.59
N CYS A 466 -5.40 53.84 25.67
CA CYS A 466 -5.70 54.48 24.39
C CYS A 466 -6.55 55.73 24.60
N GLN A 467 -7.58 55.71 25.48
CA GLN A 467 -8.39 56.87 25.85
C GLN A 467 -7.55 57.99 26.48
N ILE A 468 -6.70 57.64 27.46
CA ILE A 468 -5.79 58.60 28.09
C ILE A 468 -4.84 59.21 27.05
N THR A 469 -4.36 58.43 26.09
CA THR A 469 -3.48 58.94 25.04
C THR A 469 -4.22 59.91 24.12
N LEU A 470 -5.45 59.59 23.73
CA LEU A 470 -6.29 60.44 22.89
C LEU A 470 -6.69 61.77 23.56
N SER A 471 -6.79 61.82 24.90
CA SER A 471 -7.11 63.03 25.67
C SER A 471 -5.92 64.00 25.82
N LYS A 472 -4.71 63.63 25.37
CA LYS A 472 -3.54 64.54 25.43
C LYS A 472 -3.55 65.55 24.28
N LEU A 473 -2.99 66.71 24.51
CA LEU A 473 -2.85 67.80 23.51
C LEU A 473 -1.99 67.36 22.31
N ASP A 474 -1.00 66.50 22.55
CA ASP A 474 -0.11 65.94 21.50
C ASP A 474 -0.25 64.45 21.42
N VAL A 475 -0.98 63.96 20.41
CA VAL A 475 -1.24 62.49 20.19
C VAL A 475 -0.17 61.92 19.26
N THR A 476 0.96 61.57 19.84
CA THR A 476 2.08 60.95 19.14
C THR A 476 2.37 59.55 19.66
N TYR A 477 3.11 58.74 18.88
CA TYR A 477 3.55 57.41 19.33
C TYR A 477 4.47 57.49 20.56
N ALA A 478 5.25 58.57 20.68
CA ALA A 478 6.07 58.84 21.88
C ALA A 478 5.21 59.07 23.12
N THR A 479 4.14 59.85 23.00
CA THR A 479 3.16 60.11 24.06
C THR A 479 2.46 58.79 24.48
N PHE A 480 2.04 58.01 23.52
CA PHE A 480 1.47 56.66 23.77
C PHE A 480 2.42 55.80 24.60
N LYS A 481 3.71 55.70 24.23
CA LYS A 481 4.70 54.94 25.00
C LYS A 481 4.87 55.45 26.43
N LYS A 482 4.87 56.77 26.64
CA LYS A 482 4.95 57.36 27.99
C LYS A 482 3.71 56.98 28.82
N VAL A 483 2.51 57.01 28.23
CA VAL A 483 1.27 56.62 28.94
C VAL A 483 1.33 55.12 29.30
N CYS A 484 1.74 54.23 28.39
CA CYS A 484 1.92 52.80 28.68
C CYS A 484 2.91 52.59 29.84
N ALA A 485 4.04 53.31 29.87
CA ALA A 485 5.02 53.19 30.93
C ALA A 485 4.47 53.67 32.29
N SER A 486 3.78 54.82 32.31
CA SER A 486 3.14 55.35 33.51
C SER A 486 2.03 54.46 34.05
N TYR A 487 1.27 53.82 33.18
CA TYR A 487 0.21 52.89 33.56
C TYR A 487 0.79 51.63 34.22
N ARG A 488 1.86 51.07 33.67
CA ARG A 488 2.57 49.94 34.27
C ARG A 488 3.15 50.27 35.65
N HIS A 489 3.74 51.45 35.80
CA HIS A 489 4.27 51.91 37.07
C HIS A 489 3.18 52.05 38.15
N LYS A 490 1.98 52.57 37.77
CA LYS A 490 0.82 52.65 38.67
C LYS A 490 0.32 51.27 39.10
N GLN A 491 0.29 50.29 38.21
CA GLN A 491 -0.10 48.91 38.55
C GLN A 491 0.92 48.22 39.46
N ALA A 492 2.22 48.42 39.23
CA ALA A 492 3.27 47.89 40.10
C ALA A 492 3.20 48.48 41.51
N THR A 493 2.91 49.75 41.63
CA THR A 493 2.79 50.40 42.97
C THR A 493 1.46 50.09 43.67
N SER A 494 0.41 49.65 42.93
CA SER A 494 -0.85 49.23 43.54
C SER A 494 -0.86 47.75 43.97
N SER A 495 0.06 46.95 43.45
CA SER A 495 0.22 45.54 43.85
C SER A 495 1.21 45.36 45.03
N ASP A 496 1.98 46.39 45.38
CA ASP A 496 2.88 46.38 46.54
C ASP A 496 2.16 46.81 47.82
N LYS A 497 1.00 46.20 48.14
CA LYS A 497 0.66 46.04 49.55
C LYS A 497 1.38 44.79 50.01
N PRO A 498 2.35 44.88 50.94
CA PRO A 498 2.99 43.70 51.50
C PRO A 498 1.88 42.86 52.12
N ALA A 499 1.80 41.61 51.73
CA ALA A 499 0.95 40.65 52.43
C ALA A 499 1.27 40.73 53.91
N PRO A 500 0.29 40.78 54.83
CA PRO A 500 0.55 40.76 56.25
C PRO A 500 1.42 39.52 56.54
N LEU A 501 2.58 39.77 57.14
CA LEU A 501 3.48 38.72 57.58
C LEU A 501 2.64 37.75 58.43
N PRO A 502 2.70 36.45 58.18
CA PRO A 502 2.05 35.47 59.04
C PRO A 502 2.58 35.70 60.46
N ALA A 503 1.66 35.78 61.45
CA ALA A 503 2.03 35.89 62.84
C ALA A 503 2.96 34.71 63.19
N CYS A 504 4.23 35.02 63.49
CA CYS A 504 5.18 33.99 63.98
C CYS A 504 4.65 33.43 65.28
N SER A 505 4.36 32.15 65.33
CA SER A 505 4.15 31.42 66.57
C SER A 505 5.51 31.29 67.27
N GLU A 506 5.51 31.35 68.61
CA GLU A 506 6.75 31.19 69.42
C GLU A 506 7.53 29.89 69.14
N THR A 507 6.90 28.95 68.42
CA THR A 507 7.52 27.70 67.98
C THR A 507 8.40 27.83 66.74
N ASP A 508 8.38 28.94 66.02
CA ASP A 508 9.15 29.14 64.79
C ASP A 508 10.47 29.84 64.97
N VAL A 509 10.81 30.20 66.23
CA VAL A 509 12.10 30.83 66.57
C VAL A 509 13.09 29.73 66.95
N ARG A 510 14.03 29.44 66.08
CA ARG A 510 15.15 28.55 66.38
C ARG A 510 16.03 29.21 67.45
N GLY A 511 16.07 28.59 68.63
CA GLY A 511 16.85 29.08 69.75
C GLY A 511 18.39 29.07 69.51
N PRO A 512 19.17 29.77 70.37
CA PRO A 512 20.62 29.93 70.19
C PRO A 512 21.40 28.60 70.12
N GLU A 513 20.79 27.51 70.53
CA GLU A 513 21.42 26.15 70.49
C GLU A 513 21.50 25.56 69.07
N TYR A 514 20.68 26.04 68.10
CA TYR A 514 20.70 25.55 66.71
C TYR A 514 22.01 25.97 65.99
N TYR A 515 22.67 27.03 66.42
CA TYR A 515 23.88 27.57 65.77
C TYR A 515 25.18 27.12 66.44
N LYS A 516 25.15 26.20 67.41
CA LYS A 516 26.35 25.75 68.15
C LYS A 516 27.04 24.49 67.57
N ASN A 517 26.49 23.87 66.51
CA ASN A 517 26.99 22.57 66.00
C ASN A 517 27.45 22.55 64.55
N ASP A 518 28.15 23.59 64.07
CA ASP A 518 28.83 23.46 62.76
C ASP A 518 30.30 23.89 62.89
N GLY A 519 31.05 23.09 63.62
CA GLY A 519 32.48 23.24 63.78
C GLY A 519 33.19 21.93 64.08
N GLU A 520 33.02 20.92 63.22
CA GLU A 520 33.96 19.81 63.16
C GLU A 520 34.06 19.25 61.72
N SER A 521 35.19 19.55 61.15
CA SER A 521 35.98 18.91 60.11
C SER A 521 35.53 17.57 59.60
N HIS A 522 35.54 17.45 58.29
CA HIS A 522 35.96 16.23 57.59
C HIS A 522 36.96 16.55 56.48
N GLU A 523 38.23 16.52 56.80
CA GLU A 523 39.27 15.99 55.96
C GLU A 523 39.09 14.46 55.88
N LYS A 524 38.83 13.95 54.74
CA LYS A 524 39.56 12.86 54.10
C LYS A 524 38.98 12.58 52.73
#